data_0845a37c37ba9b7812cbe0151e11d47d
#
_entry.id   0845a37c37ba9b7812cbe0151e11d47d
#
_cell.length_a   1.000
_cell.length_b   1.000
_cell.length_c   1.000
_cell.angle_alpha   90.00
_cell.angle_beta   90.00
_cell.angle_gamma   90.00
#
_symmetry.space_group_name_H-M   'P 1'
#
loop_
_entity.id
_entity.type
_entity.pdbx_description
1 polymer ?
#
loop_
_entity_poly.entity_id
_entity_poly.type
_entity_poly.pdbx_seq_one_letter_code
_entity_poly.pdbx_strand_id
1 'polypeptide(L)'
;MLLDLGLPGEGGLSLAREIKDDNKSGLIILTGWGEVVDRVVGPKFGADDYIAKPYHLREVLARSQSVLRRIDGGSQSDDKESKVNFGNWKFDLMRRTLVSTLDDHEVRLTTLEFQLLEAFLQNHSRVLSRERLLDLVTGRKWDPYDRAIDVQVARLRRKTENDPRRPEIIVTVRGEGYMFTPELTRG
;
A
#
# COMPACT_ATOMS: atom_id res chain seq x y z
N MET A 1 -16.58 7.42 -6.55
CA MET A 1 -16.24 8.27 -7.69
C MET A 1 -14.72 8.39 -7.82
N LEU A 2 -14.18 8.48 -9.04
CA LEU A 2 -12.76 8.75 -9.31
C LEU A 2 -12.63 10.21 -9.76
N LEU A 3 -11.78 11.01 -9.10
CA LEU A 3 -11.54 12.41 -9.41
C LEU A 3 -10.07 12.63 -9.75
N ASP A 4 -9.81 13.14 -10.95
CA ASP A 4 -8.48 13.52 -11.40
C ASP A 4 -8.19 14.98 -11.07
N LEU A 5 -7.18 15.25 -10.25
CA LEU A 5 -6.76 16.62 -9.93
C LEU A 5 -5.92 17.28 -11.05
N GLY A 6 -5.40 16.51 -12.00
CA GLY A 6 -4.61 17.03 -13.12
C GLY A 6 -5.44 17.62 -14.28
N LEU A 7 -6.76 17.76 -14.14
CA LEU A 7 -7.60 18.43 -15.11
C LEU A 7 -7.39 19.95 -15.04
N PRO A 8 -7.25 20.65 -16.18
CA PRO A 8 -7.08 22.10 -16.20
C PRO A 8 -8.36 22.79 -15.70
N GLY A 9 -8.23 23.56 -14.62
CA GLY A 9 -9.31 24.33 -14.01
C GLY A 9 -9.20 24.35 -12.49
N GLU A 10 -9.63 25.43 -11.85
CA GLU A 10 -9.56 25.62 -10.38
C GLU A 10 -10.51 24.70 -9.58
N GLY A 11 -11.22 23.77 -10.24
CA GLY A 11 -12.37 23.05 -9.69
C GLY A 11 -12.10 21.73 -8.99
N GLY A 12 -10.95 21.06 -9.18
CA GLY A 12 -10.75 19.68 -8.71
C GLY A 12 -10.88 19.53 -7.18
N LEU A 13 -10.28 20.42 -6.43
CA LEU A 13 -10.35 20.41 -4.96
C LEU A 13 -11.70 20.95 -4.44
N SER A 14 -12.30 21.92 -5.11
CA SER A 14 -13.63 22.43 -4.77
C SER A 14 -14.68 21.37 -5.02
N LEU A 15 -14.57 20.66 -6.14
CA LEU A 15 -15.44 19.55 -6.51
C LEU A 15 -15.29 18.37 -5.52
N ALA A 16 -14.09 18.08 -5.04
CA ALA A 16 -13.86 17.05 -4.03
C ALA A 16 -14.61 17.34 -2.72
N ARG A 17 -14.64 18.60 -2.30
CA ARG A 17 -15.40 19.04 -1.10
C ARG A 17 -16.91 18.92 -1.33
N GLU A 18 -17.42 19.42 -2.45
CA GLU A 18 -18.84 19.37 -2.78
C GLU A 18 -19.39 17.94 -2.82
N ILE A 19 -18.60 17.00 -3.40
CA ILE A 19 -18.96 15.58 -3.44
C ILE A 19 -18.99 14.96 -2.04
N LYS A 20 -18.09 15.40 -1.15
CA LYS A 20 -18.01 14.84 0.21
C LYS A 20 -19.12 15.37 1.12
N ASP A 21 -19.60 16.58 0.90
CA ASP A 21 -20.72 17.13 1.65
C ASP A 21 -22.02 16.33 1.44
N ASP A 22 -22.17 15.65 0.30
CA ASP A 22 -23.31 14.80 -0.01
C ASP A 22 -23.25 13.40 0.67
N ASN A 23 -22.17 13.06 1.35
CA ASN A 23 -21.90 11.92 2.25
C ASN A 23 -22.30 10.50 1.76
N LYS A 24 -22.70 10.34 0.49
CA LYS A 24 -23.22 9.08 -0.07
C LYS A 24 -22.27 8.39 -1.06
N SER A 25 -21.22 9.09 -1.49
CA SER A 25 -20.35 8.59 -2.55
C SER A 25 -18.92 8.43 -2.08
N GLY A 26 -18.31 7.28 -2.36
CA GLY A 26 -16.87 7.11 -2.18
C GLY A 26 -16.07 7.94 -3.16
N LEU A 27 -15.05 8.64 -2.67
CA LEU A 27 -14.20 9.51 -3.44
C LEU A 27 -12.76 9.01 -3.44
N ILE A 28 -12.25 8.65 -4.62
CA ILE A 28 -10.83 8.34 -4.84
C ILE A 28 -10.23 9.44 -5.70
N ILE A 29 -9.16 10.05 -5.23
CA ILE A 29 -8.44 11.11 -5.94
C ILE A 29 -7.26 10.51 -6.72
N LEU A 30 -7.18 10.86 -8.02
CA LEU A 30 -6.03 10.56 -8.87
C LEU A 30 -5.12 11.79 -8.91
N THR A 31 -3.83 11.62 -8.55
CA THR A 31 -2.86 12.73 -8.45
C THR A 31 -1.60 12.47 -9.24
N GLY A 32 -0.97 13.53 -9.80
CA GLY A 32 0.33 13.45 -10.49
C GLY A 32 1.51 13.49 -9.51
N TRP A 33 2.64 12.88 -9.90
CA TRP A 33 3.90 12.98 -9.18
C TRP A 33 4.41 14.42 -9.18
N GLY A 34 4.66 14.99 -8.00
CA GLY A 34 5.34 16.29 -7.84
C GLY A 34 4.46 17.46 -7.43
N GLU A 35 3.16 17.32 -7.39
CA GLU A 35 2.30 18.35 -6.81
C GLU A 35 2.18 18.18 -5.30
N VAL A 36 2.11 19.27 -4.60
CA VAL A 36 2.07 19.55 -3.16
C VAL A 36 1.13 18.66 -2.32
N VAL A 37 0.59 17.60 -2.92
CA VAL A 37 -0.43 16.70 -2.38
C VAL A 37 0.10 15.84 -1.23
N ASP A 38 1.39 15.47 -1.26
CA ASP A 38 1.98 14.61 -0.21
C ASP A 38 2.17 15.32 1.15
N ARG A 39 2.09 16.67 1.18
CA ARG A 39 2.30 17.43 2.42
C ARG A 39 1.09 18.21 2.92
N VAL A 40 0.12 18.52 2.07
CA VAL A 40 -0.98 19.43 2.41
C VAL A 40 -2.37 18.81 2.23
N VAL A 41 -2.51 17.81 1.36
CA VAL A 41 -3.80 17.21 0.97
C VAL A 41 -4.13 15.94 1.77
N GLY A 42 -3.43 15.70 2.85
CA GLY A 42 -3.80 14.70 3.84
C GLY A 42 -5.28 14.81 4.26
N PRO A 43 -5.69 14.28 5.38
CA PRO A 43 -7.09 14.06 5.83
C PRO A 43 -8.07 15.22 5.64
N LYS A 44 -7.62 16.42 5.26
CA LYS A 44 -8.41 17.66 5.20
C LYS A 44 -9.47 17.71 4.09
N PHE A 45 -9.37 16.89 3.04
CA PHE A 45 -10.32 16.95 1.90
C PHE A 45 -11.33 15.82 1.87
N GLY A 46 -11.33 14.93 2.87
CA GLY A 46 -12.36 13.91 3.03
C GLY A 46 -12.38 12.82 1.96
N ALA A 47 -11.38 12.70 1.09
CA ALA A 47 -11.28 11.59 0.16
C ALA A 47 -11.09 10.26 0.88
N ASP A 48 -11.70 9.21 0.36
CA ASP A 48 -11.64 7.86 0.93
C ASP A 48 -10.35 7.12 0.56
N ASP A 49 -9.71 7.48 -0.58
CA ASP A 49 -8.39 6.99 -0.98
C ASP A 49 -7.73 7.90 -2.03
N TYR A 50 -6.41 7.71 -2.26
CA TYR A 50 -5.60 8.45 -3.23
C TYR A 50 -4.78 7.49 -4.08
N ILE A 51 -4.67 7.78 -5.37
CA ILE A 51 -3.86 6.99 -6.32
C ILE A 51 -2.92 7.94 -7.06
N ALA A 52 -1.61 7.69 -6.92
CA ALA A 52 -0.60 8.46 -7.63
C ALA A 52 -0.47 7.98 -9.10
N LYS A 53 -0.35 8.93 -10.03
CA LYS A 53 0.00 8.65 -11.43
C LYS A 53 1.52 8.45 -11.54
N PRO A 54 1.99 7.49 -12.36
CA PRO A 54 1.21 6.55 -13.16
C PRO A 54 0.69 5.37 -12.31
N TYR A 55 -0.57 4.98 -12.53
CA TYR A 55 -1.22 3.88 -11.82
C TYR A 55 -1.55 2.70 -12.75
N HIS A 56 -1.71 1.52 -12.15
CA HIS A 56 -2.19 0.34 -12.85
C HIS A 56 -3.72 0.21 -12.71
N LEU A 57 -4.36 -0.27 -13.77
CA LEU A 57 -5.81 -0.48 -13.74
C LEU A 57 -6.24 -1.44 -12.62
N ARG A 58 -5.41 -2.44 -12.29
CA ARG A 58 -5.65 -3.37 -11.17
C ARG A 58 -5.62 -2.66 -9.82
N GLU A 59 -4.76 -1.66 -9.65
CA GLU A 59 -4.70 -0.85 -8.42
C GLU A 59 -5.97 0.00 -8.28
N VAL A 60 -6.39 0.66 -9.36
CA VAL A 60 -7.64 1.44 -9.38
C VAL A 60 -8.82 0.56 -9.02
N LEU A 61 -8.92 -0.63 -9.62
CA LEU A 61 -9.99 -1.59 -9.36
C LEU A 61 -10.02 -2.05 -7.90
N ALA A 62 -8.88 -2.47 -7.35
CA ALA A 62 -8.77 -2.94 -5.97
C ALA A 62 -9.15 -1.84 -4.97
N ARG A 63 -8.68 -0.61 -5.17
CA ARG A 63 -9.01 0.54 -4.32
C ARG A 63 -10.47 0.93 -4.44
N SER A 64 -11.03 0.93 -5.65
CA SER A 64 -12.46 1.21 -5.87
C SER A 64 -13.34 0.20 -5.15
N GLN A 65 -13.03 -1.09 -5.23
CA GLN A 65 -13.75 -2.14 -4.50
C GLN A 65 -13.65 -1.94 -2.98
N SER A 66 -12.48 -1.54 -2.48
CA SER A 66 -12.28 -1.25 -1.06
C SER A 66 -13.15 -0.10 -0.56
N VAL A 67 -13.22 0.98 -1.32
CA VAL A 67 -14.03 2.17 -0.98
C VAL A 67 -15.52 1.83 -1.06
N LEU A 68 -15.99 1.17 -2.12
CA LEU A 68 -17.37 0.76 -2.29
C LEU A 68 -17.86 -0.10 -1.12
N ARG A 69 -17.05 -1.08 -0.69
CA ARG A 69 -17.40 -1.96 0.41
C ARG A 69 -17.56 -1.21 1.75
N ARG A 70 -16.76 -0.17 2.02
CA ARG A 70 -16.91 0.68 3.21
C ARG A 70 -18.23 1.42 3.22
N ILE A 71 -18.72 1.81 2.04
CA ILE A 71 -19.97 2.56 1.88
C ILE A 71 -21.17 1.65 2.00
N ASP A 72 -21.10 0.46 1.42
CA ASP A 72 -22.22 -0.50 1.38
C ASP A 72 -22.41 -1.26 2.71
N GLY A 73 -21.66 -0.90 3.79
CA GLY A 73 -21.78 -1.57 5.10
C GLY A 73 -21.43 -3.07 5.03
N GLY A 74 -20.48 -3.41 4.15
CA GLY A 74 -20.19 -4.77 3.70
C GLY A 74 -19.96 -5.79 4.80
N SER A 75 -20.51 -6.95 4.56
CA SER A 75 -20.57 -8.14 5.38
C SER A 75 -19.23 -8.57 5.98
N GLN A 76 -19.28 -9.02 7.23
CA GLN A 76 -18.16 -9.51 8.06
C GLN A 76 -17.35 -10.69 7.48
N SER A 77 -17.81 -11.31 6.39
CA SER A 77 -17.13 -12.48 5.79
C SER A 77 -15.87 -12.12 4.99
N ASP A 78 -15.83 -10.97 4.32
CA ASP A 78 -14.66 -10.53 3.52
C ASP A 78 -13.55 -9.89 4.37
N ASP A 79 -13.85 -9.52 5.60
CA ASP A 79 -12.92 -8.86 6.54
C ASP A 79 -11.83 -9.83 7.03
N LYS A 80 -12.12 -11.15 7.05
CA LYS A 80 -11.16 -12.17 7.45
C LYS A 80 -10.13 -12.52 6.37
N GLU A 81 -10.55 -12.52 5.09
CA GLU A 81 -9.63 -12.84 3.98
C GLU A 81 -8.66 -11.71 3.68
N SER A 82 -8.99 -10.48 4.08
CA SER A 82 -8.14 -9.31 3.85
C SER A 82 -7.06 -9.11 4.90
N LYS A 83 -7.12 -9.82 6.02
CA LYS A 83 -6.17 -9.71 7.13
C LYS A 83 -5.20 -10.86 7.13
N VAL A 84 -3.92 -10.53 7.15
CA VAL A 84 -2.82 -11.49 7.23
C VAL A 84 -1.99 -11.18 8.46
N ASN A 85 -1.81 -12.17 9.33
CA ASN A 85 -0.91 -12.05 10.48
C ASN A 85 0.41 -12.77 10.17
N PHE A 86 1.51 -12.16 10.58
CA PHE A 86 2.85 -12.72 10.49
C PHE A 86 3.73 -12.19 11.64
N GLY A 87 4.43 -13.07 12.32
CA GLY A 87 5.16 -12.69 13.52
C GLY A 87 4.27 -11.89 14.48
N ASN A 88 4.72 -10.69 14.86
CA ASN A 88 3.98 -9.78 15.73
C ASN A 88 3.20 -8.71 14.96
N TRP A 89 2.83 -8.97 13.71
CA TRP A 89 2.20 -8.01 12.82
C TRP A 89 0.87 -8.49 12.29
N LYS A 90 -0.08 -7.57 12.22
CA LYS A 90 -1.36 -7.72 11.56
C LYS A 90 -1.42 -6.76 10.37
N PHE A 91 -1.45 -7.31 9.19
CA PHE A 91 -1.51 -6.57 7.94
C PHE A 91 -2.91 -6.64 7.36
N ASP A 92 -3.52 -5.48 7.19
CA ASP A 92 -4.84 -5.34 6.56
C ASP A 92 -4.66 -4.77 5.15
N LEU A 93 -4.85 -5.64 4.15
CA LEU A 93 -4.75 -5.31 2.73
C LEU A 93 -5.77 -4.25 2.31
N MET A 94 -6.93 -4.27 2.93
CA MET A 94 -8.03 -3.39 2.54
C MET A 94 -7.92 -2.01 3.15
N ARG A 95 -7.56 -1.94 4.43
CA ARG A 95 -7.32 -0.69 5.14
C ARG A 95 -5.95 -0.12 4.87
N ARG A 96 -5.06 -0.91 4.26
CA ARG A 96 -3.64 -0.58 4.01
C ARG A 96 -2.91 -0.23 5.29
N THR A 97 -3.20 -0.96 6.36
CA THR A 97 -2.59 -0.75 7.67
C THR A 97 -1.71 -1.92 8.07
N LEU A 98 -0.65 -1.62 8.81
CA LEU A 98 0.20 -2.59 9.49
C LEU A 98 0.17 -2.25 10.98
N VAL A 99 -0.31 -3.17 11.80
CA VAL A 99 -0.48 -2.96 13.24
C VAL A 99 0.33 -4.00 14.01
N SER A 100 1.09 -3.56 15.00
CA SER A 100 1.78 -4.44 15.93
C SER A 100 0.75 -5.14 16.83
N THR A 101 0.87 -6.46 17.00
CA THR A 101 0.02 -7.24 17.91
C THR A 101 0.49 -7.17 19.36
N LEU A 102 1.64 -6.53 19.63
CA LEU A 102 2.20 -6.40 20.98
C LEU A 102 1.64 -5.18 21.72
N ASP A 103 1.43 -4.08 21.01
CA ASP A 103 1.09 -2.78 21.59
C ASP A 103 0.02 -2.02 20.81
N ASP A 104 -0.62 -2.67 19.83
CA ASP A 104 -1.62 -2.09 18.92
C ASP A 104 -1.13 -0.84 18.15
N HIS A 105 0.20 -0.65 18.07
CA HIS A 105 0.78 0.47 17.36
C HIS A 105 0.64 0.31 15.85
N GLU A 106 0.04 1.32 15.21
CA GLU A 106 -0.08 1.37 13.74
C GLU A 106 1.19 1.94 13.10
N VAL A 107 1.80 1.17 12.21
CA VAL A 107 2.96 1.58 11.42
C VAL A 107 2.51 2.11 10.06
N ARG A 108 2.83 3.37 9.79
CA ARG A 108 2.53 3.97 8.48
C ARG A 108 3.53 3.48 7.44
N LEU A 109 3.00 2.83 6.41
CA LEU A 109 3.76 2.43 5.23
C LEU A 109 3.54 3.43 4.11
N THR A 110 4.61 3.77 3.39
CA THR A 110 4.48 4.44 2.10
C THR A 110 3.83 3.49 1.09
N THR A 111 3.32 4.00 -0.02
CA THR A 111 2.71 3.17 -1.06
C THR A 111 3.65 2.07 -1.54
N LEU A 112 4.93 2.40 -1.75
CA LEU A 112 5.94 1.45 -2.22
C LEU A 112 6.28 0.39 -1.17
N GLU A 113 6.40 0.77 0.11
CA GLU A 113 6.62 -0.17 1.21
C GLU A 113 5.43 -1.12 1.39
N PHE A 114 4.21 -0.61 1.23
CA PHE A 114 3.00 -1.42 1.27
C PHE A 114 2.97 -2.46 0.14
N GLN A 115 3.20 -2.02 -1.10
CA GLN A 115 3.23 -2.91 -2.27
C GLN A 115 4.35 -3.96 -2.16
N LEU A 116 5.50 -3.56 -1.61
CA LEU A 116 6.61 -4.48 -1.37
C LEU A 116 6.25 -5.55 -0.32
N LEU A 117 5.62 -5.15 0.78
CA LEU A 117 5.15 -6.09 1.79
C LEU A 117 4.08 -7.02 1.23
N GLU A 118 3.12 -6.50 0.47
CA GLU A 118 2.10 -7.28 -0.23
C GLU A 118 2.72 -8.31 -1.19
N ALA A 119 3.72 -7.90 -1.99
CA ALA A 119 4.44 -8.81 -2.89
C ALA A 119 5.14 -9.94 -2.12
N PHE A 120 5.74 -9.65 -0.97
CA PHE A 120 6.35 -10.65 -0.11
C PHE A 120 5.32 -11.62 0.47
N LEU A 121 4.19 -11.13 0.97
CA LEU A 121 3.13 -11.97 1.54
C LEU A 121 2.50 -12.90 0.51
N GLN A 122 2.29 -12.40 -0.72
CA GLN A 122 1.77 -13.21 -1.83
C GLN A 122 2.76 -14.30 -2.30
N ASN A 123 4.04 -14.13 -2.02
CA ASN A 123 5.11 -15.04 -2.41
C ASN A 123 5.92 -15.52 -1.19
N HIS A 124 5.27 -15.70 -0.03
CA HIS A 124 5.94 -16.12 1.19
C HIS A 124 6.71 -17.43 0.98
N SER A 125 7.81 -17.60 1.71
CA SER A 125 8.70 -18.76 1.64
C SER A 125 9.33 -18.99 0.26
N ARG A 126 9.28 -18.01 -0.65
CA ARG A 126 9.94 -18.04 -1.96
C ARG A 126 11.00 -16.95 -2.05
N VAL A 127 12.11 -17.28 -2.68
CA VAL A 127 13.14 -16.28 -3.00
C VAL A 127 12.65 -15.43 -4.17
N LEU A 128 12.63 -14.12 -3.99
CA LEU A 128 12.30 -13.15 -5.02
C LEU A 128 13.57 -12.38 -5.40
N SER A 129 13.93 -12.43 -6.68
CA SER A 129 15.02 -11.61 -7.19
C SER A 129 14.68 -10.12 -7.11
N ARG A 130 15.70 -9.26 -7.17
CA ARG A 130 15.51 -7.79 -7.16
C ARG A 130 14.66 -7.32 -8.33
N GLU A 131 14.92 -7.86 -9.52
CA GLU A 131 14.16 -7.58 -10.72
C GLU A 131 12.68 -8.01 -10.55
N ARG A 132 12.46 -9.20 -9.99
CA ARG A 132 11.11 -9.71 -9.77
C ARG A 132 10.33 -8.86 -8.77
N LEU A 133 10.97 -8.41 -7.69
CA LEU A 133 10.36 -7.49 -6.74
C LEU A 133 10.03 -6.15 -7.39
N LEU A 134 10.94 -5.63 -8.21
CA LEU A 134 10.73 -4.39 -8.93
C LEU A 134 9.52 -4.51 -9.88
N ASP A 135 9.44 -5.58 -10.67
CA ASP A 135 8.32 -5.85 -11.57
C ASP A 135 6.99 -5.93 -10.81
N LEU A 136 6.95 -6.62 -9.66
CA LEU A 136 5.75 -6.78 -8.85
C LEU A 136 5.27 -5.45 -8.26
N VAL A 137 6.20 -4.57 -7.89
CA VAL A 137 5.89 -3.31 -7.20
C VAL A 137 5.65 -2.15 -8.16
N THR A 138 6.41 -2.06 -9.25
CA THR A 138 6.33 -0.92 -10.19
C THR A 138 5.55 -1.21 -11.45
N GLY A 139 5.43 -2.49 -11.81
CA GLY A 139 4.81 -2.91 -13.07
C GLY A 139 5.52 -2.42 -14.34
N ARG A 140 6.75 -1.96 -14.22
CA ARG A 140 7.57 -1.44 -15.33
C ARG A 140 8.75 -2.35 -15.61
N LYS A 141 9.20 -2.35 -16.85
CA LYS A 141 10.49 -2.94 -17.23
C LYS A 141 11.61 -2.19 -16.52
N TRP A 142 12.55 -2.93 -16.00
CA TRP A 142 13.74 -2.54 -15.25
C TRP A 142 14.48 -1.33 -15.81
N ASP A 143 14.81 -0.36 -14.93
CA ASP A 143 15.78 0.72 -15.17
C ASP A 143 17.02 0.45 -14.30
N PRO A 144 18.24 0.41 -14.89
CA PRO A 144 19.49 0.12 -14.17
C PRO A 144 19.81 1.06 -12.99
N TYR A 145 19.15 2.21 -12.90
CA TYR A 145 19.33 3.18 -11.81
C TYR A 145 18.44 2.90 -10.58
N ASP A 146 17.53 1.93 -10.65
CA ASP A 146 16.64 1.62 -9.53
C ASP A 146 17.33 0.75 -8.45
N ARG A 147 18.27 1.34 -7.72
CA ARG A 147 18.68 0.85 -6.40
C ARG A 147 17.54 0.91 -5.37
N ALA A 148 16.34 1.19 -5.86
CA ALA A 148 15.17 1.44 -5.05
C ALA A 148 14.77 0.25 -4.18
N ILE A 149 14.87 -0.98 -4.67
CA ILE A 149 14.42 -2.17 -3.92
C ILE A 149 15.24 -2.40 -2.65
N ASP A 150 16.57 -2.36 -2.73
CA ASP A 150 17.42 -2.57 -1.54
C ASP A 150 17.17 -1.51 -0.47
N VAL A 151 16.96 -0.26 -0.89
CA VAL A 151 16.59 0.86 0.00
C VAL A 151 15.21 0.65 0.61
N GLN A 152 14.23 0.21 -0.18
CA GLN A 152 12.87 -0.03 0.30
C GLN A 152 12.82 -1.24 1.24
N VAL A 153 13.53 -2.32 0.94
CA VAL A 153 13.68 -3.45 1.86
C VAL A 153 14.31 -3.00 3.18
N ALA A 154 15.37 -2.17 3.13
CA ALA A 154 15.99 -1.64 4.34
C ALA A 154 15.05 -0.75 5.16
N ARG A 155 14.19 0.04 4.49
CA ARG A 155 13.16 0.86 5.16
C ARG A 155 12.08 -0.02 5.79
N LEU A 156 11.60 -1.03 5.06
CA LEU A 156 10.59 -1.95 5.54
C LEU A 156 11.10 -2.74 6.75
N ARG A 157 12.34 -3.25 6.70
CA ARG A 157 12.99 -3.90 7.84
C ARG A 157 13.03 -3.03 9.09
N ARG A 158 13.33 -1.73 8.96
CA ARG A 158 13.34 -0.80 10.12
C ARG A 158 11.97 -0.67 10.77
N LYS A 159 10.90 -0.99 10.05
CA LYS A 159 9.52 -0.90 10.54
C LYS A 159 8.98 -2.22 11.06
N THR A 160 9.48 -3.34 10.56
CA THR A 160 8.89 -4.67 10.81
C THR A 160 9.80 -5.62 11.61
N GLU A 161 11.12 -5.41 11.57
CA GLU A 161 12.08 -6.28 12.27
C GLU A 161 12.38 -5.76 13.69
N ASN A 162 12.62 -6.67 14.62
CA ASN A 162 13.11 -6.31 15.94
C ASN A 162 14.54 -5.74 15.87
N ASP A 163 15.40 -6.37 15.07
CA ASP A 163 16.74 -5.87 14.73
C ASP A 163 16.94 -5.87 13.21
N PRO A 164 16.92 -4.70 12.55
CA PRO A 164 17.11 -4.60 11.10
C PRO A 164 18.48 -5.12 10.60
N ARG A 165 19.47 -5.27 11.49
CA ARG A 165 20.79 -5.81 11.15
C ARG A 165 20.81 -7.34 11.18
N ARG A 166 19.82 -7.95 11.86
CA ARG A 166 19.60 -9.40 11.92
C ARG A 166 18.17 -9.72 11.54
N PRO A 167 17.81 -9.50 10.25
CA PRO A 167 16.43 -9.64 9.82
C PRO A 167 15.96 -11.09 9.88
N GLU A 168 14.78 -11.29 10.47
CA GLU A 168 14.11 -12.59 10.60
C GLU A 168 12.86 -12.67 9.72
N ILE A 169 12.25 -11.54 9.37
CA ILE A 169 11.04 -11.46 8.56
C ILE A 169 11.39 -11.42 7.07
N ILE A 170 12.28 -10.50 6.67
CA ILE A 170 12.72 -10.36 5.28
C ILE A 170 14.20 -10.67 5.23
N VAL A 171 14.57 -11.90 4.94
CA VAL A 171 15.96 -12.34 4.90
C VAL A 171 16.60 -12.10 3.53
N THR A 172 17.92 -11.88 3.51
CA THR A 172 18.69 -11.79 2.26
C THR A 172 19.22 -13.15 1.89
N VAL A 173 18.88 -13.62 0.68
CA VAL A 173 19.50 -14.80 0.06
C VAL A 173 20.60 -14.30 -0.85
N ARG A 174 21.87 -14.57 -0.45
CA ARG A 174 23.05 -14.04 -1.16
C ARG A 174 23.08 -14.47 -2.61
N GLY A 175 23.26 -13.51 -3.51
CA GLY A 175 23.30 -13.74 -4.95
C GLY A 175 21.93 -13.88 -5.62
N GLU A 176 20.85 -14.14 -4.87
CA GLU A 176 19.52 -14.43 -5.43
C GLU A 176 18.51 -13.31 -5.18
N GLY A 177 18.44 -12.75 -3.95
CA GLY A 177 17.48 -11.71 -3.64
C GLY A 177 17.01 -11.72 -2.20
N TYR A 178 15.70 -11.71 -1.99
CA TYR A 178 15.07 -11.64 -0.69
C TYR A 178 13.99 -12.70 -0.52
N MET A 179 13.78 -13.17 0.70
CA MET A 179 12.74 -14.12 1.05
C MET A 179 11.99 -13.66 2.30
N PHE A 180 10.68 -13.78 2.29
CA PHE A 180 9.82 -13.58 3.44
C PHE A 180 9.64 -14.90 4.17
N THR A 181 10.05 -14.97 5.43
CA THR A 181 10.18 -16.21 6.19
C THR A 181 9.04 -16.54 7.14
N PRO A 182 8.28 -15.56 7.71
CA PRO A 182 7.27 -15.88 8.69
C PRO A 182 6.14 -16.74 8.12
N GLU A 183 5.61 -17.61 8.96
CA GLU A 183 4.34 -18.28 8.69
C GLU A 183 3.19 -17.26 8.64
N LEU A 184 2.26 -17.48 7.72
CA LEU A 184 1.11 -16.61 7.53
C LEU A 184 -0.13 -17.27 8.15
N THR A 185 -0.84 -16.52 8.97
CA THR A 185 -2.17 -16.90 9.42
C THR A 185 -3.19 -15.87 8.93
N ARG A 186 -4.30 -16.35 8.38
CA ARG A 186 -5.41 -15.48 7.98
C ARG A 186 -6.36 -15.33 9.16
N GLY A 187 -6.67 -14.09 9.51
CA GLY A 187 -7.49 -13.73 10.66
C GLY A 187 -8.95 -13.55 10.34
#